data_cc070f24bf34228ba6370715d5f83145
#
_entry.id   cc070f24bf34228ba6370715d5f83145
#
_cell.length_a   1.000
_cell.length_b   1.000
_cell.length_c   1.000
_cell.angle_alpha   90.00
_cell.angle_beta   90.00
_cell.angle_gamma   90.00
#
_symmetry.space_group_name_H-M   'P 1'
#
loop_
_entity.id
_entity.type
_entity.pdbx_description
1 polymer ?
#
loop_
_entity_poly.entity_id
_entity_poly.type
_entity_poly.pdbx_seq_one_letter_code
_entity_poly.pdbx_strand_id
1 'polypeptide(L)'
;CPKMDEMVLKHLEPGKVVSATRIEPPLHPEGPEKVLKDFGIEPEEFKEQELLKEVTTLQLMHGTDYNFAKTTKGIFAPWAMYKKDFQSINGHDPLYAPQSKEDSDIFNRFVLAGYELIQTWEGFVYHMTCRGSRFKDGALRNPAGQVFMKGRESSEWLEQNQRSTRNFIRKWGHMVKHDEMMYPIIPHKYDIGFKA
;
A
#
# COMPACT_ATOMS: atom_id res chain seq x y z
N CYS A 1 -10.81 -2.40 10.10
CA CYS A 1 -10.99 -3.69 10.80
C CYS A 1 -10.62 -3.53 12.28
N PRO A 2 -11.23 -4.30 13.19
CA PRO A 2 -10.98 -4.19 14.62
C PRO A 2 -9.50 -4.41 14.97
N LYS A 3 -8.98 -3.61 15.92
CA LYS A 3 -7.61 -3.70 16.45
C LYS A 3 -6.47 -3.54 15.43
N MET A 4 -6.77 -3.05 14.23
CA MET A 4 -5.73 -2.87 13.20
C MET A 4 -4.64 -1.92 13.68
N ASP A 5 -5.02 -0.80 14.25
CA ASP A 5 -4.13 0.21 14.81
C ASP A 5 -3.30 -0.33 16.00
N GLU A 6 -3.94 -1.05 16.92
CA GLU A 6 -3.24 -1.71 18.04
C GLU A 6 -2.16 -2.68 17.52
N MET A 7 -2.49 -3.49 16.51
CA MET A 7 -1.57 -4.48 15.97
C MET A 7 -0.42 -3.85 15.18
N VAL A 8 -0.69 -2.76 14.47
CA VAL A 8 0.37 -1.98 13.80
C VAL A 8 1.29 -1.33 14.84
N LEU A 9 0.71 -0.69 15.86
CA LEU A 9 1.49 -0.03 16.92
C LEU A 9 2.27 -1.01 17.79
N LYS A 10 1.79 -2.24 17.97
CA LYS A 10 2.48 -3.31 18.71
C LYS A 10 3.88 -3.60 18.16
N HIS A 11 4.06 -3.48 16.85
CA HIS A 11 5.32 -3.74 16.17
C HIS A 11 6.11 -2.46 15.85
N LEU A 12 5.58 -1.29 16.22
CA LEU A 12 6.21 -0.01 15.93
C LEU A 12 7.36 0.28 16.91
N GLU A 13 8.57 0.35 16.38
CA GLU A 13 9.79 0.68 17.09
C GLU A 13 10.56 1.79 16.35
N PRO A 14 11.50 2.50 17.01
CA PRO A 14 12.38 3.42 16.32
C PRO A 14 13.12 2.74 15.15
N GLY A 15 13.14 3.40 14.01
CA GLY A 15 13.76 2.86 12.79
C GLY A 15 12.86 1.92 11.97
N LYS A 16 11.60 1.72 12.38
CA LYS A 16 10.65 0.88 11.65
C LYS A 16 9.49 1.70 11.05
N VAL A 17 9.01 1.22 9.91
CA VAL A 17 7.71 1.60 9.33
C VAL A 17 6.88 0.33 9.27
N VAL A 18 5.72 0.35 9.90
CA VAL A 18 4.87 -0.84 10.06
C VAL A 18 3.56 -0.64 9.33
N SER A 19 3.21 -1.55 8.44
CA SER A 19 1.95 -1.56 7.70
C SER A 19 1.01 -2.66 8.13
N ALA A 20 -0.29 -2.44 7.95
CA ALA A 20 -1.30 -3.48 8.07
C ALA A 20 -1.32 -4.37 6.82
N THR A 21 -1.88 -5.57 6.95
CA THR A 21 -2.16 -6.45 5.81
C THR A 21 -3.49 -6.10 5.17
N ARG A 22 -3.50 -6.04 3.85
CA ARG A 22 -4.71 -5.77 3.07
C ARG A 22 -5.52 -7.04 2.83
N ILE A 23 -6.84 -6.90 2.93
CA ILE A 23 -7.81 -7.79 2.33
C ILE A 23 -8.41 -7.02 1.15
N GLU A 24 -8.39 -7.58 -0.04
CA GLU A 24 -8.85 -6.91 -1.27
C GLU A 24 -9.80 -7.81 -2.07
N PRO A 25 -10.79 -7.23 -2.76
CA PRO A 25 -11.52 -7.98 -3.77
C PRO A 25 -10.57 -8.40 -4.90
N PRO A 26 -10.84 -9.50 -5.63
CA PRO A 26 -9.93 -10.07 -6.63
C PRO A 26 -9.90 -9.25 -7.93
N LEU A 27 -9.65 -7.95 -7.83
CA LEU A 27 -9.51 -7.01 -8.95
C LEU A 27 -8.06 -6.85 -9.41
N HIS A 28 -7.13 -7.31 -8.61
CA HIS A 28 -5.69 -7.29 -8.87
C HIS A 28 -5.14 -8.71 -8.83
N PRO A 29 -3.98 -8.96 -9.44
CA PRO A 29 -3.33 -10.26 -9.35
C PRO A 29 -3.13 -10.70 -7.90
N GLU A 30 -3.19 -12.00 -7.68
CA GLU A 30 -2.83 -12.62 -6.41
C GLU A 30 -1.36 -12.33 -6.07
N GLY A 31 -1.07 -12.19 -4.80
CA GLY A 31 0.27 -11.97 -4.28
C GLY A 31 0.36 -12.38 -2.80
N PRO A 32 1.57 -12.76 -2.33
CA PRO A 32 1.76 -13.20 -0.95
C PRO A 32 1.62 -12.08 0.08
N GLU A 33 1.56 -10.81 -0.37
CA GLU A 33 1.50 -9.63 0.48
C GLU A 33 0.08 -9.25 0.93
N LYS A 34 -0.93 -10.01 0.51
CA LYS A 34 -2.34 -9.66 0.78
C LYS A 34 -3.24 -10.89 0.81
N VAL A 35 -4.47 -10.69 1.26
CA VAL A 35 -5.53 -11.69 1.22
C VAL A 35 -6.55 -11.26 0.15
N LEU A 36 -6.79 -12.11 -0.85
CA LEU A 36 -7.84 -11.87 -1.84
C LEU A 36 -9.16 -12.48 -1.37
N LYS A 37 -10.10 -11.61 -1.01
CA LYS A 37 -11.47 -12.00 -0.65
C LYS A 37 -12.43 -10.84 -0.87
N ASP A 38 -13.55 -11.15 -1.51
CA ASP A 38 -14.57 -10.15 -1.86
C ASP A 38 -15.60 -9.97 -0.74
N PHE A 39 -15.64 -8.76 -0.20
CA PHE A 39 -16.66 -8.31 0.76
C PHE A 39 -17.44 -7.10 0.22
N GLY A 40 -17.49 -6.95 -1.09
CA GLY A 40 -18.16 -5.86 -1.77
C GLY A 40 -17.19 -4.75 -2.21
N ILE A 41 -17.50 -4.15 -3.34
CA ILE A 41 -16.72 -3.07 -3.94
C ILE A 41 -17.40 -1.73 -3.69
N GLU A 42 -18.73 -1.71 -3.75
CA GLU A 42 -19.55 -0.54 -3.48
C GLU A 42 -20.05 -0.54 -2.02
N PRO A 43 -20.31 0.64 -1.41
CA PRO A 43 -20.79 0.71 -0.03
C PRO A 43 -22.06 -0.12 0.20
N GLU A 44 -22.94 -0.16 -0.79
CA GLU A 44 -24.23 -0.89 -0.75
C GLU A 44 -24.06 -2.41 -0.79
N GLU A 45 -22.91 -2.86 -1.30
CA GLU A 45 -22.55 -4.30 -1.42
C GLU A 45 -21.69 -4.77 -0.25
N PHE A 46 -21.30 -3.85 0.65
CA PHE A 46 -20.32 -4.14 1.68
C PHE A 46 -20.83 -5.12 2.73
N LYS A 47 -20.16 -6.26 2.83
CA LYS A 47 -20.49 -7.37 3.72
C LYS A 47 -19.70 -7.29 5.02
N GLU A 48 -19.96 -6.27 5.82
CA GLU A 48 -19.21 -5.98 7.04
C GLU A 48 -19.10 -7.19 7.98
N GLN A 49 -20.22 -7.87 8.26
CA GLN A 49 -20.25 -8.99 9.20
C GLN A 49 -19.42 -10.19 8.73
N GLU A 50 -19.39 -10.44 7.43
CA GLU A 50 -18.55 -11.49 6.83
C GLU A 50 -17.07 -11.10 6.92
N LEU A 51 -16.74 -9.85 6.64
CA LEU A 51 -15.39 -9.32 6.80
C LEU A 51 -14.90 -9.44 8.24
N LEU A 52 -15.72 -9.07 9.22
CA LEU A 52 -15.35 -9.14 10.65
C LEU A 52 -15.08 -10.58 11.11
N LYS A 53 -15.86 -11.56 10.63
CA LYS A 53 -15.62 -12.98 10.88
C LYS A 53 -14.30 -13.44 10.27
N GLU A 54 -14.02 -13.05 9.04
CA GLU A 54 -12.77 -13.37 8.36
C GLU A 54 -11.56 -12.78 9.08
N VAL A 55 -11.62 -11.50 9.43
CA VAL A 55 -10.54 -10.84 10.18
C VAL A 55 -10.28 -11.55 11.50
N THR A 56 -11.32 -11.94 12.23
CA THR A 56 -11.18 -12.70 13.48
C THR A 56 -10.46 -14.03 13.24
N THR A 57 -10.82 -14.74 12.18
CA THR A 57 -10.18 -16.01 11.81
C THR A 57 -8.71 -15.81 11.49
N LEU A 58 -8.38 -14.83 10.65
CA LEU A 58 -7.00 -14.51 10.27
C LEU A 58 -6.16 -14.08 11.49
N GLN A 59 -6.72 -13.25 12.37
CA GLN A 59 -6.05 -12.83 13.60
C GLN A 59 -5.76 -14.01 14.54
N LEU A 60 -6.69 -14.96 14.65
CA LEU A 60 -6.46 -16.18 15.43
C LEU A 60 -5.36 -17.03 14.82
N MET A 61 -5.37 -17.23 13.52
CA MET A 61 -4.34 -18.02 12.81
C MET A 61 -2.94 -17.42 13.04
N HIS A 62 -2.76 -16.14 12.75
CA HIS A 62 -1.45 -15.47 12.88
C HIS A 62 -1.06 -15.17 14.34
N GLY A 63 -2.03 -15.06 15.24
CA GLY A 63 -1.79 -14.77 16.65
C GLY A 63 -1.44 -15.98 17.50
N THR A 64 -1.96 -17.16 17.16
CA THR A 64 -1.86 -18.38 18.00
C THR A 64 -1.08 -19.51 17.35
N ASP A 65 -1.06 -19.61 16.03
CA ASP A 65 -0.34 -20.66 15.33
C ASP A 65 1.11 -20.22 15.05
N TYR A 66 2.06 -20.94 15.65
CA TYR A 66 3.51 -20.70 15.47
C TYR A 66 4.01 -20.96 14.04
N ASN A 67 3.22 -21.62 13.19
CA ASN A 67 3.56 -21.84 11.78
C ASN A 67 3.31 -20.61 10.91
N PHE A 68 2.58 -19.61 11.41
CA PHE A 68 2.30 -18.37 10.69
C PHE A 68 3.17 -17.22 11.19
N ALA A 69 3.84 -16.55 10.25
CA ALA A 69 4.62 -15.37 10.60
C ALA A 69 3.69 -14.25 11.07
N LYS A 70 4.02 -13.60 12.19
CA LYS A 70 3.30 -12.42 12.69
C LYS A 70 3.65 -11.18 11.91
N THR A 71 4.86 -11.13 11.39
CA THR A 71 5.35 -10.02 10.56
C THR A 71 6.16 -10.56 9.39
N THR A 72 6.14 -9.85 8.29
CA THR A 72 6.98 -10.09 7.13
C THR A 72 7.63 -8.78 6.68
N LYS A 73 8.71 -8.87 5.94
CA LYS A 73 9.31 -7.74 5.28
C LYS A 73 8.40 -7.31 4.13
N GLY A 74 7.99 -6.07 4.10
CA GLY A 74 7.08 -5.54 3.09
C GLY A 74 6.42 -4.25 3.56
N ILE A 75 5.75 -3.55 2.67
CA ILE A 75 5.01 -2.33 3.00
C ILE A 75 3.89 -2.05 2.01
N PHE A 76 2.76 -1.64 2.55
CA PHE A 76 1.68 -0.99 1.80
C PHE A 76 0.89 -0.05 2.73
N ALA A 77 0.01 0.76 2.18
CA ALA A 77 -0.89 1.59 3.00
C ALA A 77 -2.05 0.75 3.59
N PRO A 78 -2.51 1.04 4.82
CA PRO A 78 -1.99 2.06 5.72
C PRO A 78 -0.74 1.61 6.48
N TRP A 79 0.09 2.56 6.83
CA TRP A 79 1.31 2.33 7.61
C TRP A 79 1.47 3.37 8.73
N ALA A 80 2.28 3.05 9.71
CA ALA A 80 2.63 3.93 10.82
C ALA A 80 4.15 4.05 10.97
N MET A 81 4.59 5.22 11.37
CA MET A 81 5.94 5.51 11.84
C MET A 81 5.91 6.67 12.83
N TYR A 82 7.02 6.91 13.52
CA TYR A 82 7.10 8.08 14.40
C TYR A 82 7.08 9.38 13.60
N LYS A 83 6.35 10.37 14.07
CA LYS A 83 6.23 11.70 13.42
C LYS A 83 7.59 12.35 13.15
N LYS A 84 8.53 12.26 14.09
CA LYS A 84 9.89 12.78 13.92
C LYS A 84 10.61 12.16 12.72
N ASP A 85 10.40 10.85 12.52
CA ASP A 85 11.03 10.10 11.43
C ASP A 85 10.41 10.46 10.08
N PHE A 86 9.08 10.63 10.05
CA PHE A 86 8.38 11.15 8.86
C PHE A 86 8.87 12.57 8.48
N GLN A 87 9.07 13.42 9.48
CA GLN A 87 9.59 14.76 9.26
C GLN A 87 11.05 14.76 8.78
N SER A 88 11.88 13.84 9.29
CA SER A 88 13.31 13.75 8.91
C SER A 88 13.51 13.39 7.43
N ILE A 89 12.55 12.72 6.82
CA ILE A 89 12.56 12.41 5.37
C ILE A 89 11.73 13.39 4.54
N ASN A 90 11.31 14.52 5.13
CA ASN A 90 10.49 15.56 4.49
C ASN A 90 9.08 15.10 4.04
N GLY A 91 8.51 14.06 4.67
CA GLY A 91 7.14 13.60 4.39
C GLY A 91 6.90 13.17 2.95
N HIS A 92 5.67 13.32 2.46
CA HIS A 92 5.34 13.08 1.05
C HIS A 92 5.87 14.19 0.14
N ASP A 93 6.38 13.81 -1.03
CA ASP A 93 6.86 14.75 -2.04
C ASP A 93 5.68 15.33 -2.83
N PRO A 94 5.46 16.67 -2.79
CA PRO A 94 4.38 17.32 -3.53
C PRO A 94 4.48 17.16 -5.04
N LEU A 95 5.63 16.71 -5.56
CA LEU A 95 5.83 16.42 -6.98
C LEU A 95 4.78 15.43 -7.53
N TYR A 96 4.22 14.61 -6.67
CA TYR A 96 3.24 13.57 -7.02
C TYR A 96 1.79 13.97 -6.74
N ALA A 97 1.57 15.18 -6.26
CA ALA A 97 0.20 15.65 -6.00
C ALA A 97 -0.63 15.73 -7.29
N PRO A 98 -1.93 15.41 -7.24
CA PRO A 98 -2.71 14.96 -6.08
C PRO A 98 -2.59 13.46 -5.79
N GLN A 99 -2.02 12.64 -6.67
CA GLN A 99 -1.89 11.19 -6.51
C GLN A 99 -0.99 10.53 -7.55
N SER A 100 -0.71 9.23 -7.30
CA SER A 100 0.05 8.30 -8.12
C SER A 100 1.57 8.44 -7.98
N LYS A 101 2.21 7.33 -7.62
CA LYS A 101 3.65 7.17 -7.35
C LYS A 101 4.17 7.77 -6.04
N GLU A 102 3.34 8.49 -5.28
CA GLU A 102 3.67 9.04 -3.96
C GLU A 102 4.09 7.95 -2.97
N ASP A 103 3.34 6.84 -2.94
CA ASP A 103 3.66 5.69 -2.07
C ASP A 103 4.99 5.05 -2.47
N SER A 104 5.20 4.81 -3.77
CA SER A 104 6.45 4.22 -4.24
C SER A 104 7.65 5.13 -3.97
N ASP A 105 7.46 6.44 -4.07
CA ASP A 105 8.50 7.42 -3.77
C ASP A 105 8.87 7.42 -2.28
N ILE A 106 7.88 7.48 -1.40
CA ILE A 106 8.14 7.53 0.03
C ILE A 106 8.72 6.20 0.53
N PHE A 107 8.28 5.06 0.00
CA PHE A 107 8.83 3.75 0.35
C PHE A 107 10.29 3.61 -0.06
N ASN A 108 10.66 4.10 -1.25
CA ASN A 108 12.06 4.17 -1.65
C ASN A 108 12.88 5.04 -0.68
N ARG A 109 12.35 6.19 -0.26
CA ARG A 109 13.03 7.08 0.68
C ARG A 109 13.17 6.47 2.07
N PHE A 110 12.19 5.70 2.54
CA PHE A 110 12.32 4.94 3.78
C PHE A 110 13.49 3.95 3.71
N VAL A 111 13.59 3.19 2.62
CA VAL A 111 14.70 2.23 2.44
C VAL A 111 16.05 2.94 2.40
N LEU A 112 16.16 4.05 1.67
CA LEU A 112 17.42 4.83 1.61
C LEU A 112 17.79 5.47 2.94
N ALA A 113 16.81 5.86 3.73
CA ALA A 113 17.02 6.40 5.08
C ALA A 113 17.35 5.31 6.12
N GLY A 114 17.33 4.02 5.72
CA GLY A 114 17.68 2.91 6.58
C GLY A 114 16.54 2.40 7.46
N TYR A 115 15.28 2.77 7.16
CA TYR A 115 14.13 2.24 7.89
C TYR A 115 13.86 0.79 7.49
N GLU A 116 13.51 -0.01 8.48
CA GLU A 116 12.98 -1.36 8.28
C GLU A 116 11.49 -1.28 7.94
N LEU A 117 11.09 -1.89 6.82
CA LEU A 117 9.70 -1.91 6.36
C LEU A 117 9.09 -3.26 6.71
N ILE A 118 8.06 -3.24 7.56
CA ILE A 118 7.42 -4.43 8.11
C ILE A 118 5.92 -4.38 7.83
N GLN A 119 5.39 -5.50 7.38
CA GLN A 119 3.95 -5.75 7.31
C GLN A 119 3.54 -6.66 8.46
N THR A 120 2.51 -6.29 9.23
CA THR A 120 1.95 -7.16 10.27
C THR A 120 0.78 -7.98 9.74
N TRP A 121 0.78 -9.29 10.04
CA TRP A 121 -0.31 -10.22 9.77
C TRP A 121 -1.28 -10.39 10.95
N GLU A 122 -1.17 -9.54 11.95
CA GLU A 122 -2.11 -9.48 13.08
C GLU A 122 -3.12 -8.32 12.92
N GLY A 123 -2.82 -7.34 12.05
CA GLY A 123 -3.67 -6.18 11.76
C GLY A 123 -4.10 -6.13 10.30
N PHE A 124 -5.41 -6.12 10.06
CA PHE A 124 -5.98 -6.17 8.73
C PHE A 124 -6.81 -4.94 8.38
N VAL A 125 -6.83 -4.58 7.10
CA VAL A 125 -7.72 -3.57 6.53
C VAL A 125 -8.40 -4.11 5.28
N TYR A 126 -9.64 -3.72 5.06
CA TYR A 126 -10.30 -3.99 3.78
C TYR A 126 -10.07 -2.83 2.83
N HIS A 127 -9.34 -3.09 1.76
CA HIS A 127 -9.02 -2.11 0.74
C HIS A 127 -10.01 -2.22 -0.40
N MET A 128 -11.02 -1.36 -0.40
CA MET A 128 -12.06 -1.29 -1.44
C MET A 128 -11.54 -0.81 -2.80
N THR A 129 -10.29 -0.85 -3.03
CA THR A 129 -9.50 -0.42 -4.18
C THR A 129 -10.04 0.79 -4.98
N CYS A 130 -9.18 1.74 -5.33
CA CYS A 130 -9.44 2.80 -6.31
C CYS A 130 -10.57 3.80 -6.01
N ARG A 131 -11.06 3.87 -4.78
CA ARG A 131 -12.14 4.81 -4.43
C ARG A 131 -11.66 6.23 -4.10
N GLY A 132 -10.37 6.41 -3.95
CA GLY A 132 -9.80 7.75 -3.73
C GLY A 132 -9.85 8.68 -4.93
N SER A 133 -10.09 8.17 -6.13
CA SER A 133 -10.24 8.98 -7.31
C SER A 133 -11.68 9.49 -7.42
N ARG A 134 -11.85 10.80 -7.38
CA ARG A 134 -13.14 11.49 -7.55
C ARG A 134 -13.68 11.45 -8.99
N PHE A 135 -13.19 10.55 -9.82
CA PHE A 135 -13.54 10.50 -11.22
C PHE A 135 -14.85 9.75 -11.43
N LYS A 136 -15.69 10.31 -12.27
CA LYS A 136 -17.03 9.79 -12.58
C LYS A 136 -16.94 8.75 -13.68
N ASP A 137 -17.69 7.67 -13.50
CA ASP A 137 -18.17 6.73 -14.51
C ASP A 137 -17.19 5.79 -15.21
N GLY A 138 -17.61 4.54 -15.29
CA GLY A 138 -17.02 3.47 -16.07
C GLY A 138 -16.16 2.48 -15.27
N ALA A 139 -16.28 1.21 -15.60
CA ALA A 139 -15.36 0.18 -15.16
C ALA A 139 -14.31 -0.05 -16.24
N LEU A 140 -13.03 0.19 -15.92
CA LEU A 140 -11.92 -0.14 -16.81
C LEU A 140 -11.55 -1.61 -16.71
N ARG A 141 -11.13 -2.13 -17.83
CA ARG A 141 -10.47 -3.42 -17.91
C ARG A 141 -9.02 -3.22 -18.31
N ASN A 142 -8.11 -3.87 -17.59
CA ASN A 142 -6.73 -3.93 -18.04
C ASN A 142 -6.62 -4.88 -19.26
N PRO A 143 -5.46 -4.96 -19.93
CA PRO A 143 -5.25 -5.87 -21.06
C PRO A 143 -5.50 -7.35 -20.73
N ALA A 144 -5.41 -7.74 -19.46
CA ALA A 144 -5.75 -9.09 -18.97
C ALA A 144 -7.25 -9.29 -18.71
N GLY A 145 -8.09 -8.30 -18.99
CA GLY A 145 -9.55 -8.37 -18.81
C GLY A 145 -10.03 -8.13 -17.39
N GLN A 146 -9.14 -7.81 -16.46
CA GLN A 146 -9.50 -7.48 -15.08
C GLN A 146 -10.17 -6.11 -15.02
N VAL A 147 -11.21 -6.00 -14.20
CA VAL A 147 -11.94 -4.75 -14.02
C VAL A 147 -11.14 -3.78 -13.18
N PHE A 148 -10.81 -2.63 -13.73
CA PHE A 148 -10.39 -1.47 -12.96
C PHE A 148 -11.57 -0.59 -12.64
N MET A 149 -11.45 0.11 -11.52
CA MET A 149 -12.56 0.82 -10.94
C MET A 149 -12.87 2.13 -11.64
N LYS A 150 -14.12 2.55 -11.45
CA LYS A 150 -14.69 3.80 -11.90
C LYS A 150 -13.71 4.98 -11.81
N GLY A 151 -13.54 5.68 -12.89
CA GLY A 151 -12.83 6.95 -12.96
C GLY A 151 -11.34 6.91 -13.25
N ARG A 152 -10.71 5.73 -13.34
CA ARG A 152 -9.33 5.63 -13.86
C ARG A 152 -9.21 5.81 -15.37
N GLU A 153 -10.34 6.01 -16.05
CA GLU A 153 -10.43 6.22 -17.49
C GLU A 153 -10.45 7.66 -17.87
N SER A 154 -10.67 8.58 -16.93
CA SER A 154 -10.70 9.99 -17.28
C SER A 154 -9.34 10.38 -17.85
N SER A 155 -9.37 11.21 -18.90
CA SER A 155 -8.15 11.78 -19.46
C SER A 155 -7.30 12.46 -18.40
N GLU A 156 -7.93 13.15 -17.46
CA GLU A 156 -7.27 13.83 -16.34
C GLU A 156 -6.52 12.85 -15.43
N TRP A 157 -7.10 11.69 -15.10
CA TRP A 157 -6.43 10.69 -14.32
C TRP A 157 -5.24 10.07 -15.08
N LEU A 158 -5.43 9.78 -16.37
CA LEU A 158 -4.38 9.23 -17.24
C LEU A 158 -3.22 10.21 -17.37
N GLU A 159 -3.49 11.47 -17.61
CA GLU A 159 -2.48 12.52 -17.68
C GLU A 159 -1.71 12.67 -16.36
N GLN A 160 -2.44 12.68 -15.24
CA GLN A 160 -1.84 12.73 -13.90
C GLN A 160 -0.93 11.53 -13.66
N ASN A 161 -1.41 10.33 -13.93
CA ASN A 161 -0.63 9.11 -13.76
C ASN A 161 0.63 9.09 -14.64
N GLN A 162 0.50 9.52 -15.90
CA GLN A 162 1.64 9.66 -16.81
C GLN A 162 2.64 10.71 -16.33
N ARG A 163 2.16 11.86 -15.83
CA ARG A 163 3.01 12.90 -15.26
C ARG A 163 3.78 12.38 -14.07
N SER A 164 3.09 11.74 -13.13
CA SER A 164 3.72 11.17 -11.93
C SER A 164 4.70 10.05 -12.27
N THR A 165 4.40 9.23 -13.28
CA THR A 165 5.33 8.21 -13.79
C THR A 165 6.59 8.84 -14.38
N ARG A 166 6.47 9.88 -15.22
CA ARG A 166 7.63 10.61 -15.75
C ARG A 166 8.46 11.25 -14.65
N ASN A 167 7.80 11.85 -13.64
CA ASN A 167 8.45 12.44 -12.49
C ASN A 167 9.21 11.39 -11.68
N PHE A 168 8.61 10.22 -11.47
CA PHE A 168 9.25 9.12 -10.77
C PHE A 168 10.50 8.64 -11.52
N ILE A 169 10.40 8.40 -12.83
CA ILE A 169 11.56 8.00 -13.65
C ILE A 169 12.65 9.06 -13.63
N ARG A 170 12.28 10.35 -13.73
CA ARG A 170 13.23 11.44 -13.69
C ARG A 170 13.96 11.53 -12.34
N LYS A 171 13.23 11.31 -11.23
CA LYS A 171 13.77 11.35 -9.88
C LYS A 171 14.60 10.10 -9.55
N TRP A 172 14.13 8.92 -9.95
CA TRP A 172 14.70 7.63 -9.56
C TRP A 172 15.53 6.93 -10.64
N GLY A 173 15.45 7.39 -11.88
CA GLY A 173 16.16 6.81 -13.04
C GLY A 173 15.60 5.48 -13.52
N HIS A 174 14.52 5.00 -12.93
CA HIS A 174 13.86 3.74 -13.30
C HIS A 174 12.36 3.78 -13.04
N MET A 175 11.62 2.83 -13.59
CA MET A 175 10.23 2.58 -13.23
C MET A 175 10.12 2.06 -11.80
N VAL A 176 8.95 2.21 -11.19
CA VAL A 176 8.66 1.56 -9.89
C VAL A 176 9.01 0.09 -9.96
N LYS A 177 9.78 -0.38 -8.99
CA LYS A 177 10.13 -1.79 -8.81
C LYS A 177 9.96 -2.17 -7.35
N HIS A 178 9.43 -3.35 -7.13
CA HIS A 178 9.27 -3.96 -5.82
C HIS A 178 9.35 -5.49 -5.96
N ASP A 179 9.60 -6.18 -4.88
CA ASP A 179 9.48 -7.63 -4.82
C ASP A 179 8.02 -8.08 -4.65
N GLU A 180 7.81 -9.37 -4.44
CA GLU A 180 6.48 -9.96 -4.25
C GLU A 180 5.76 -9.48 -2.98
N MET A 181 6.50 -9.00 -1.98
CA MET A 181 5.99 -8.41 -0.74
C MET A 181 5.85 -6.89 -0.82
N MET A 182 5.85 -6.31 -2.01
CA MET A 182 5.82 -4.87 -2.27
C MET A 182 7.01 -4.09 -1.68
N TYR A 183 8.08 -4.80 -1.26
CA TYR A 183 9.27 -4.16 -0.75
C TYR A 183 10.03 -3.47 -1.90
N PRO A 184 10.43 -2.20 -1.75
CA PRO A 184 11.09 -1.45 -2.82
C PRO A 184 12.39 -2.08 -3.30
N ILE A 185 12.55 -2.16 -4.61
CA ILE A 185 13.82 -2.50 -5.26
C ILE A 185 14.37 -1.23 -5.90
N ILE A 186 15.51 -0.76 -5.40
CA ILE A 186 16.18 0.44 -5.90
C ILE A 186 17.43 -0.02 -6.66
N PRO A 187 17.37 -0.12 -8.01
CA PRO A 187 18.45 -0.68 -8.82
C PRO A 187 19.74 0.14 -8.81
N HIS A 188 19.59 1.44 -8.57
CA HIS A 188 20.70 2.38 -8.49
C HIS A 188 20.71 3.01 -7.11
N LYS A 189 21.87 3.04 -6.48
CA LYS A 189 22.08 3.88 -5.30
C LYS A 189 22.18 5.33 -5.80
N TYR A 190 21.04 5.98 -5.95
CA TYR A 190 21.05 7.42 -6.09
C TYR A 190 21.46 8.02 -4.75
N ASP A 191 22.51 8.77 -4.79
CA ASP A 191 22.78 9.76 -3.76
C ASP A 191 21.77 10.92 -3.94
N ILE A 192 20.50 10.56 -3.82
CA ILE A 192 19.43 11.54 -3.70
C ILE A 192 19.60 12.04 -2.27
N GLY A 193 20.56 12.95 -2.12
CA GLY A 193 20.67 13.64 -0.87
C GLY A 193 19.28 14.14 -0.51
N PHE A 194 18.82 13.82 0.68
CA PHE A 194 17.71 14.50 1.34
C PHE A 194 18.12 15.95 1.60
N LYS A 195 18.55 16.64 0.54
CA LYS A 195 18.86 18.04 0.61
C LYS A 195 17.53 18.76 0.69
N ALA A 196 17.29 19.26 1.91
CA ALA A 196 16.26 20.23 2.18
C ALA A 196 16.32 21.39 1.18
#